data_19dc0bf329000b9ec58eb86be773b6ed
#
_entry.id   19dc0bf329000b9ec58eb86be773b6ed
#
_cell.length_a   1.000
_cell.length_b   1.000
_cell.length_c   1.000
_cell.angle_alpha   90.00
_cell.angle_beta   90.00
_cell.angle_gamma   90.00
#
_symmetry.space_group_name_H-M   'P 1'
#
loop_
_entity.id
_entity.type
_entity.pdbx_description
1 polymer ?
#
loop_
_entity_poly.entity_id
_entity_poly.type
_entity_poly.pdbx_seq_one_letter_code
_entity_poly.pdbx_strand_id
1 'polypeptide(L)'
;MAEMPVIGEEVLVYLDQIVREDFMGLYGFKEREELEMFKLLISISGVGAKAALSLLSISRINNLKYAIITEDDKHLCRAPGIGKKTAGRIILELKDKIKKDDITEGVSIQEGFEDIAPTNGNSVAEALGALLALGYSEKEAEMALKKVDKHESVENIIKECLRVLMG
;
A
#
# COMPACT_ATOMS: atom_id res chain seq x y z
N MET A 1 -11.64 -11.87 1.53
CA MET A 1 -12.19 -12.55 0.34
C MET A 1 -12.55 -11.46 -0.65
N ALA A 2 -12.03 -11.51 -1.86
CA ALA A 2 -12.48 -10.59 -2.90
C ALA A 2 -13.96 -10.88 -3.16
N GLU A 3 -14.82 -9.86 -3.07
CA GLU A 3 -16.23 -9.99 -3.43
C GLU A 3 -16.32 -10.27 -4.94
N MET A 4 -16.72 -11.49 -5.28
CA MET A 4 -16.99 -11.83 -6.67
C MET A 4 -18.34 -11.23 -7.07
N PRO A 5 -18.49 -10.73 -8.32
CA PRO A 5 -19.76 -10.25 -8.81
C PRO A 5 -20.81 -11.37 -8.83
N VAL A 6 -22.06 -10.97 -8.92
CA VAL A 6 -23.19 -11.92 -8.97
C VAL A 6 -23.11 -12.72 -10.28
N ILE A 7 -23.55 -13.98 -10.22
CA ILE A 7 -23.57 -14.86 -11.41
C ILE A 7 -24.39 -14.21 -12.52
N GLY A 8 -23.77 -14.02 -13.68
CA GLY A 8 -24.37 -13.37 -14.86
C GLY A 8 -23.85 -11.96 -15.13
N GLU A 9 -23.07 -11.39 -14.23
CA GLU A 9 -22.40 -10.10 -14.46
C GLU A 9 -21.05 -10.30 -15.16
N GLU A 10 -20.67 -9.34 -16.02
CA GLU A 10 -19.36 -9.31 -16.64
C GLU A 10 -18.32 -8.80 -15.64
N VAL A 11 -17.16 -9.43 -15.64
CA VAL A 11 -16.03 -9.03 -14.78
C VAL A 11 -14.75 -8.97 -15.60
N LEU A 12 -13.97 -7.91 -15.39
CA LEU A 12 -12.61 -7.81 -15.89
C LEU A 12 -11.66 -8.44 -14.86
N VAL A 13 -10.82 -9.36 -15.30
CA VAL A 13 -9.81 -10.01 -14.47
C VAL A 13 -8.45 -9.86 -15.14
N TYR A 14 -7.49 -9.32 -14.41
CA TYR A 14 -6.08 -9.26 -14.84
C TYR A 14 -5.41 -10.58 -14.54
N LEU A 15 -4.76 -11.19 -15.55
CA LEU A 15 -4.21 -12.53 -15.44
C LEU A 15 -2.69 -12.54 -15.51
N ASP A 16 -2.08 -13.41 -14.72
CA ASP A 16 -0.67 -13.81 -14.85
C ASP A 16 -0.57 -15.31 -15.05
N GLN A 17 0.25 -15.71 -16.01
CA GLN A 17 0.49 -17.12 -16.32
C GLN A 17 1.90 -17.51 -15.93
N ILE A 18 2.03 -18.44 -15.00
CA ILE A 18 3.31 -19.02 -14.62
C ILE A 18 3.47 -20.39 -15.28
N VAL A 19 4.45 -20.49 -16.15
CA VAL A 19 4.79 -21.75 -16.84
C VAL A 19 6.16 -22.23 -16.33
N ARG A 20 6.22 -23.48 -15.93
CA ARG A 20 7.44 -24.23 -15.57
C ARG A 20 7.43 -25.57 -16.30
N GLU A 21 8.51 -26.32 -16.25
CA GLU A 21 8.62 -27.61 -16.96
C GLU A 21 7.47 -28.57 -16.63
N ASP A 22 7.06 -28.62 -15.37
CA ASP A 22 6.05 -29.55 -14.84
C ASP A 22 4.79 -28.85 -14.30
N PHE A 23 4.67 -27.52 -14.47
CA PHE A 23 3.58 -26.74 -13.88
C PHE A 23 3.15 -25.58 -14.76
N MET A 24 1.86 -25.47 -14.98
CA MET A 24 1.23 -24.29 -15.58
C MET A 24 0.12 -23.79 -14.67
N GLY A 25 0.24 -22.58 -14.18
CA GLY A 25 -0.73 -21.95 -13.29
C GLY A 25 -1.20 -20.61 -13.83
N LEU A 26 -2.49 -20.34 -13.70
CA LEU A 26 -3.12 -19.08 -14.06
C LEU A 26 -3.60 -18.39 -12.78
N TYR A 27 -3.21 -17.14 -12.59
CA TYR A 27 -3.53 -16.33 -11.42
C TYR A 27 -4.30 -15.09 -11.86
N GLY A 28 -5.45 -14.82 -11.23
CA GLY A 28 -6.35 -13.74 -11.58
C GLY A 28 -6.50 -12.71 -10.46
N PHE A 29 -6.53 -11.44 -10.82
CA PHE A 29 -6.62 -10.28 -9.92
C PHE A 29 -7.72 -9.34 -10.40
N LYS A 30 -8.44 -8.72 -9.46
CA LYS A 30 -9.46 -7.72 -9.78
C LYS A 30 -8.85 -6.38 -10.21
N GLU A 31 -7.72 -6.02 -9.62
CA GLU A 31 -7.04 -4.77 -9.84
C GLU A 31 -5.67 -4.99 -10.49
N ARG A 32 -5.28 -4.07 -11.35
CA ARG A 32 -3.98 -4.11 -12.01
C ARG A 32 -2.83 -4.00 -11.00
N GLU A 33 -3.03 -3.19 -9.97
CA GLU A 33 -2.04 -3.03 -8.89
C GLU A 33 -1.80 -4.34 -8.12
N GLU A 34 -2.83 -5.16 -7.92
CA GLU A 34 -2.68 -6.48 -7.30
C GLU A 34 -1.80 -7.39 -8.16
N LEU A 35 -2.02 -7.39 -9.47
CA LEU A 35 -1.20 -8.13 -10.43
C LEU A 35 0.25 -7.66 -10.41
N GLU A 36 0.50 -6.36 -10.41
CA GLU A 36 1.84 -5.78 -10.40
C GLU A 36 2.57 -6.12 -9.08
N MET A 37 1.90 -5.98 -7.95
CA MET A 37 2.45 -6.39 -6.65
C MET A 37 2.73 -7.89 -6.60
N PHE A 38 1.84 -8.72 -7.13
CA PHE A 38 2.06 -10.17 -7.25
C PHE A 38 3.34 -10.49 -8.02
N LYS A 39 3.54 -9.85 -9.18
CA LYS A 39 4.76 -10.01 -10.01
C LYS A 39 6.02 -9.58 -9.27
N LEU A 40 5.96 -8.48 -8.55
CA LEU A 40 7.07 -8.02 -7.71
C LEU A 40 7.41 -9.05 -6.64
N LEU A 41 6.41 -9.59 -5.94
CA LEU A 41 6.61 -10.57 -4.88
C LEU A 41 7.21 -11.89 -5.41
N ILE A 42 6.69 -12.44 -6.52
CA ILE A 42 7.20 -13.69 -7.08
C ILE A 42 8.59 -13.56 -7.71
N SER A 43 9.04 -12.35 -8.02
CA SER A 43 10.40 -12.10 -8.51
C SER A 43 11.45 -12.30 -7.41
N ILE A 44 11.03 -12.32 -6.14
CA ILE A 44 11.92 -12.46 -4.99
C ILE A 44 12.24 -13.94 -4.75
N SER A 45 13.51 -14.27 -4.67
CA SER A 45 13.94 -15.63 -4.38
C SER A 45 13.39 -16.13 -3.03
N GLY A 46 12.67 -17.24 -3.06
CA GLY A 46 12.02 -17.84 -1.90
C GLY A 46 10.56 -17.40 -1.68
N VAL A 47 10.01 -16.56 -2.57
CA VAL A 47 8.58 -16.22 -2.59
C VAL A 47 7.93 -16.87 -3.79
N GLY A 48 7.14 -17.90 -3.56
CA GLY A 48 6.34 -18.55 -4.59
C GLY A 48 4.96 -17.92 -4.72
N ALA A 49 4.22 -18.28 -5.78
CA ALA A 49 2.88 -17.76 -6.05
C ALA A 49 1.91 -17.92 -4.86
N LYS A 50 1.96 -19.06 -4.16
CA LYS A 50 1.12 -19.31 -2.99
C LYS A 50 1.41 -18.34 -1.83
N ALA A 51 2.68 -18.04 -1.59
CA ALA A 51 3.11 -17.12 -0.55
C ALA A 51 2.75 -15.67 -0.93
N ALA A 52 2.94 -15.29 -2.20
CA ALA A 52 2.55 -13.97 -2.71
C ALA A 52 1.03 -13.76 -2.59
N LEU A 53 0.21 -14.73 -3.00
CA LEU A 53 -1.24 -14.66 -2.83
C LEU A 53 -1.65 -14.57 -1.36
N SER A 54 -0.97 -15.27 -0.45
CA SER A 54 -1.30 -15.18 0.97
C SER A 54 -1.03 -13.78 1.54
N LEU A 55 0.05 -13.10 1.11
CA LEU A 55 0.31 -11.70 1.46
C LEU A 55 -0.78 -10.77 0.96
N LEU A 56 -1.18 -10.89 -0.31
CA LEU A 56 -2.24 -10.08 -0.91
C LEU A 56 -3.62 -10.35 -0.28
N SER A 57 -3.83 -11.53 0.28
CA SER A 57 -5.10 -11.91 0.93
C SER A 57 -5.24 -11.35 2.35
N ILE A 58 -4.15 -11.14 3.07
CA ILE A 58 -4.18 -10.65 4.46
C ILE A 58 -4.12 -9.12 4.56
N SER A 59 -3.72 -8.44 3.49
CA SER A 59 -3.47 -7.00 3.49
C SER A 59 -3.90 -6.36 2.19
N ARG A 60 -4.49 -5.16 2.28
CA ARG A 60 -4.64 -4.29 1.11
C ARG A 60 -3.26 -3.87 0.60
N ILE A 61 -3.14 -3.58 -0.69
CA ILE A 61 -1.86 -3.23 -1.32
C ILE A 61 -1.16 -2.08 -0.62
N ASN A 62 -1.88 -1.02 -0.28
CA ASN A 62 -1.32 0.14 0.41
C ASN A 62 -0.75 -0.22 1.79
N ASN A 63 -1.43 -1.10 2.54
CA ASN A 63 -0.92 -1.56 3.83
C ASN A 63 0.32 -2.46 3.66
N LEU A 64 0.35 -3.26 2.59
CA LEU A 64 1.51 -4.09 2.27
C LEU A 64 2.70 -3.22 1.84
N LYS A 65 2.50 -2.25 0.97
CA LYS A 65 3.50 -1.23 0.60
C LYS A 65 4.03 -0.51 1.84
N TYR A 66 3.13 -0.06 2.71
CA TYR A 66 3.50 0.61 3.95
C TYR A 66 4.35 -0.28 4.87
N ALA A 67 3.95 -1.53 5.08
CA ALA A 67 4.70 -2.48 5.90
C ALA A 67 6.12 -2.74 5.34
N ILE A 68 6.28 -2.76 4.01
CA ILE A 68 7.58 -2.90 3.37
C ILE A 68 8.43 -1.63 3.58
N ILE A 69 7.87 -0.44 3.41
CA ILE A 69 8.57 0.83 3.56
C ILE A 69 9.01 1.05 5.02
N THR A 70 8.14 0.70 5.98
CA THR A 70 8.40 0.84 7.43
C THR A 70 9.16 -0.35 8.04
N GLU A 71 9.55 -1.33 7.21
CA GLU A 71 10.29 -2.53 7.63
C GLU A 71 9.53 -3.38 8.68
N ASP A 72 8.19 -3.41 8.61
CA ASP A 72 7.38 -4.22 9.52
C ASP A 72 7.38 -5.70 9.09
N ASP A 73 8.43 -6.41 9.48
CA ASP A 73 8.58 -7.86 9.24
C ASP A 73 7.48 -8.68 9.91
N LYS A 74 6.96 -8.21 11.05
CA LYS A 74 5.90 -8.90 11.79
C LYS A 74 4.59 -8.91 11.01
N HIS A 75 4.27 -7.82 10.34
CA HIS A 75 3.09 -7.75 9.47
C HIS A 75 3.19 -8.78 8.34
N LEU A 76 4.34 -8.85 7.66
CA LEU A 76 4.58 -9.78 6.58
C LEU A 76 4.56 -11.25 7.03
N CYS A 77 5.10 -11.53 8.21
CA CYS A 77 5.11 -12.88 8.79
C CYS A 77 3.73 -13.42 9.16
N ARG A 78 2.66 -12.60 9.12
CA ARG A 78 1.27 -13.06 9.31
C ARG A 78 0.79 -13.91 8.14
N ALA A 79 1.39 -13.75 6.96
CA ALA A 79 1.02 -14.51 5.78
C ALA A 79 1.56 -15.93 5.86
N PRO A 80 0.72 -16.96 5.68
CA PRO A 80 1.16 -18.35 5.61
C PRO A 80 2.25 -18.55 4.55
N GLY A 81 3.35 -19.18 4.93
CA GLY A 81 4.50 -19.40 4.04
C GLY A 81 5.55 -18.28 4.04
N ILE A 82 5.32 -17.19 4.78
CA ILE A 82 6.30 -16.11 4.95
C ILE A 82 6.91 -16.19 6.35
N GLY A 83 8.16 -16.64 6.41
CA GLY A 83 8.96 -16.59 7.64
C GLY A 83 9.79 -15.31 7.72
N LYS A 84 10.41 -15.06 8.88
CA LYS A 84 11.21 -13.87 9.16
C LYS A 84 12.32 -13.62 8.12
N LYS A 85 12.99 -14.68 7.65
CA LYS A 85 14.03 -14.59 6.62
C LYS A 85 13.46 -14.12 5.27
N THR A 86 12.28 -14.63 4.89
CA THR A 86 11.59 -14.26 3.65
C THR A 86 11.04 -12.84 3.76
N ALA A 87 10.44 -12.47 4.88
CA ALA A 87 9.97 -11.11 5.15
C ALA A 87 11.12 -10.08 5.05
N GLY A 88 12.26 -10.34 5.68
CA GLY A 88 13.43 -9.47 5.58
C GLY A 88 13.94 -9.30 4.14
N ARG A 89 13.89 -10.39 3.33
CA ARG A 89 14.26 -10.32 1.91
C ARG A 89 13.26 -9.50 1.10
N ILE A 90 11.96 -9.68 1.32
CA ILE A 90 10.91 -8.89 0.67
C ILE A 90 11.14 -7.39 0.93
N ILE A 91 11.36 -7.02 2.18
CA ILE A 91 11.65 -5.65 2.58
C ILE A 91 12.89 -5.12 1.84
N LEU A 92 14.00 -5.85 1.90
CA LEU A 92 15.27 -5.43 1.30
C LEU A 92 15.15 -5.21 -0.22
N GLU A 93 14.46 -6.12 -0.94
CA GLU A 93 14.39 -6.07 -2.40
C GLU A 93 13.30 -5.12 -2.93
N LEU A 94 12.22 -4.88 -2.18
CA LEU A 94 11.09 -4.07 -2.65
C LEU A 94 11.06 -2.65 -2.09
N LYS A 95 11.67 -2.37 -0.95
CA LYS A 95 11.62 -1.04 -0.32
C LYS A 95 12.01 0.10 -1.27
N ASP A 96 13.10 -0.08 -2.02
CA ASP A 96 13.58 0.94 -2.95
C ASP A 96 12.77 0.99 -4.25
N LYS A 97 12.21 -0.14 -4.68
CA LYS A 97 11.36 -0.20 -5.87
C LYS A 97 10.04 0.51 -5.63
N ILE A 98 9.38 0.21 -4.51
CA ILE A 98 8.09 0.81 -4.14
C ILE A 98 8.23 2.33 -3.97
N LYS A 99 9.29 2.82 -3.30
CA LYS A 99 9.53 4.27 -3.18
C LYS A 99 9.76 4.97 -4.51
N LYS A 100 10.37 4.31 -5.50
CA LYS A 100 10.58 4.87 -6.83
C LYS A 100 9.27 4.96 -7.62
N ASP A 101 8.42 3.95 -7.54
CA ASP A 101 7.14 3.92 -8.24
C ASP A 101 6.19 5.00 -7.69
N ASP A 102 6.14 5.20 -6.38
CA ASP A 102 5.37 6.28 -5.75
C ASP A 102 5.88 7.69 -6.14
N ILE A 103 7.16 7.83 -6.51
CA ILE A 103 7.75 9.10 -6.97
C ILE A 103 7.52 9.31 -8.48
N THR A 104 7.46 8.24 -9.28
CA THR A 104 7.27 8.30 -10.73
C THR A 104 5.80 8.42 -11.13
N GLU A 105 4.87 7.91 -10.35
CA GLU A 105 3.46 8.24 -10.44
C GLU A 105 3.21 9.57 -9.73
N GLY A 106 3.85 10.61 -10.24
CA GLY A 106 3.62 11.99 -9.82
C GLY A 106 2.13 12.28 -9.90
N VAL A 107 1.57 12.51 -8.71
CA VAL A 107 0.40 13.37 -8.48
C VAL A 107 -0.45 13.59 -9.73
N SER A 108 -1.16 12.59 -10.18
CA SER A 108 -2.38 12.80 -10.93
C SER A 108 -3.48 13.10 -9.93
N ILE A 109 -3.54 14.37 -9.53
CA ILE A 109 -4.75 14.97 -8.99
C ILE A 109 -5.70 15.04 -10.17
N GLN A 110 -6.50 14.01 -10.40
CA GLN A 110 -7.70 14.09 -11.22
C GLN A 110 -8.84 13.35 -10.54
N GLU A 111 -9.71 14.18 -9.99
CA GLU A 111 -11.17 14.10 -9.95
C GLU A 111 -11.82 12.74 -9.67
N GLY A 112 -12.38 12.64 -8.47
CA GLY A 112 -13.28 11.58 -8.07
C GLY A 112 -13.52 11.59 -6.56
N PHE A 113 -13.92 12.75 -6.00
CA PHE A 113 -14.51 12.77 -4.66
C PHE A 113 -15.95 12.28 -4.76
N GLU A 114 -16.17 10.99 -4.51
CA GLU A 114 -17.47 10.50 -4.08
C GLU A 114 -17.27 9.54 -2.89
N ASP A 115 -17.79 10.00 -1.75
CA ASP A 115 -18.23 9.28 -0.54
C ASP A 115 -17.49 8.02 -0.11
N ILE A 116 -16.42 8.20 0.69
CA ILE A 116 -15.98 7.16 1.63
C ILE A 116 -15.96 7.79 3.03
N ALA A 117 -16.82 7.24 3.90
CA ALA A 117 -16.90 7.58 5.31
C ALA A 117 -15.51 7.52 6.00
N PRO A 118 -15.22 8.39 6.97
CA PRO A 118 -13.89 8.54 7.55
C PRO A 118 -13.51 7.32 8.39
N THR A 119 -12.56 6.53 7.91
CA THR A 119 -11.86 5.56 8.75
C THR A 119 -10.63 6.25 9.34
N ASN A 120 -10.67 6.51 10.63
CA ASN A 120 -9.76 7.31 11.45
C ASN A 120 -8.25 6.94 11.44
N GLY A 121 -7.78 6.09 10.53
CA GLY A 121 -6.37 5.70 10.42
C GLY A 121 -5.57 6.38 9.30
N ASN A 122 -6.25 6.97 8.34
CA ASN A 122 -5.64 7.51 7.12
C ASN A 122 -5.42 9.03 7.17
N SER A 123 -6.21 9.74 7.99
CA SER A 123 -6.25 11.20 8.04
C SER A 123 -4.91 11.83 8.41
N VAL A 124 -4.16 11.20 9.31
CA VAL A 124 -2.85 11.71 9.76
C VAL A 124 -1.78 11.49 8.68
N ALA A 125 -1.83 10.37 7.97
CA ALA A 125 -0.88 10.08 6.88
C ALA A 125 -1.14 10.99 5.66
N GLU A 126 -2.39 11.25 5.35
CA GLU A 126 -2.79 12.19 4.30
C GLU A 126 -2.39 13.63 4.66
N ALA A 127 -2.59 14.05 5.90
CA ALA A 127 -2.17 15.35 6.39
C ALA A 127 -0.65 15.52 6.35
N LEU A 128 0.11 14.47 6.72
CA LEU A 128 1.57 14.47 6.60
C LEU A 128 2.01 14.64 5.13
N GLY A 129 1.44 13.87 4.22
CA GLY A 129 1.73 13.96 2.79
C GLY A 129 1.45 15.36 2.23
N ALA A 130 0.32 15.97 2.62
CA ALA A 130 -0.02 17.33 2.21
C ALA A 130 0.97 18.38 2.74
N LEU A 131 1.42 18.28 3.99
CA LEU A 131 2.41 19.21 4.57
C LEU A 131 3.77 19.07 3.86
N LEU A 132 4.20 17.87 3.52
CA LEU A 132 5.41 17.62 2.73
C LEU A 132 5.28 18.23 1.32
N ALA A 133 4.13 18.09 0.67
CA ALA A 133 3.85 18.67 -0.64
C ALA A 133 3.85 20.21 -0.61
N LEU A 134 3.50 20.82 0.52
CA LEU A 134 3.58 22.27 0.77
C LEU A 134 5.02 22.75 1.06
N GLY A 135 6.00 21.84 1.11
CA GLY A 135 7.41 22.18 1.27
C GLY A 135 7.94 22.17 2.69
N TYR A 136 7.14 21.73 3.67
CA TYR A 136 7.63 21.53 5.04
C TYR A 136 8.48 20.27 5.14
N SER A 137 9.50 20.30 6.00
CA SER A 137 10.30 19.10 6.25
C SER A 137 9.51 18.06 7.09
N GLU A 138 9.87 16.79 6.95
CA GLU A 138 9.23 15.69 7.68
C GLU A 138 9.23 15.94 9.21
N LYS A 139 10.34 16.46 9.75
CA LYS A 139 10.44 16.80 11.17
C LYS A 139 9.48 17.89 11.62
N GLU A 140 9.30 18.93 10.81
CA GLU A 140 8.36 20.03 11.08
C GLU A 140 6.92 19.53 11.01
N ALA A 141 6.58 18.77 9.97
CA ALA A 141 5.25 18.20 9.79
C ALA A 141 4.89 17.23 10.93
N GLU A 142 5.81 16.34 11.33
CA GLU A 142 5.59 15.45 12.49
C GLU A 142 5.42 16.22 13.81
N MET A 143 6.21 17.27 14.04
CA MET A 143 6.07 18.09 15.25
C MET A 143 4.74 18.82 15.30
N ALA A 144 4.23 19.32 14.17
CA ALA A 144 2.92 19.92 14.09
C ALA A 144 1.81 18.88 14.35
N LEU A 145 1.89 17.72 13.71
CA LEU A 145 0.92 16.62 13.88
C LEU A 145 0.85 16.06 15.33
N LYS A 146 1.90 16.22 16.11
CA LYS A 146 1.89 15.85 17.54
C LYS A 146 1.08 16.83 18.42
N LYS A 147 0.84 18.04 17.91
CA LYS A 147 0.16 19.13 18.67
C LYS A 147 -1.30 19.31 18.29
N VAL A 148 -1.80 18.59 17.28
CA VAL A 148 -3.17 18.70 16.78
C VAL A 148 -4.00 17.45 17.10
N ASP A 149 -5.32 17.59 17.14
CA ASP A 149 -6.22 16.46 17.35
C ASP A 149 -6.26 15.60 16.06
N LYS A 150 -5.92 14.33 16.22
CA LYS A 150 -5.84 13.35 15.14
C LYS A 150 -7.18 12.72 14.77
N HIS A 151 -8.23 13.05 15.49
CA HIS A 151 -9.58 12.53 15.27
C HIS A 151 -10.44 13.44 14.38
N GLU A 152 -9.88 14.56 13.93
CA GLU A 152 -10.55 15.48 13.03
C GLU A 152 -10.41 15.08 11.55
N SER A 153 -11.12 15.81 10.67
CA SER A 153 -10.97 15.64 9.22
C SER A 153 -9.57 16.02 8.75
N VAL A 154 -9.11 15.43 7.65
CA VAL A 154 -7.79 15.73 7.04
C VAL A 154 -7.58 17.23 6.87
N GLU A 155 -8.62 17.94 6.38
CA GLU A 155 -8.57 19.40 6.17
C GLU A 155 -8.33 20.17 7.47
N ASN A 156 -8.99 19.78 8.55
CA ASN A 156 -8.84 20.43 9.86
C ASN A 156 -7.46 20.14 10.45
N ILE A 157 -6.97 18.89 10.32
CA ILE A 157 -5.62 18.51 10.76
C ILE A 157 -4.58 19.36 10.03
N ILE A 158 -4.67 19.49 8.69
CA ILE A 158 -3.75 20.31 7.89
C ILE A 158 -3.82 21.77 8.34
N LYS A 159 -5.01 22.32 8.51
CA LYS A 159 -5.23 23.71 8.90
C LYS A 159 -4.64 24.05 10.28
N GLU A 160 -4.81 23.15 11.24
CA GLU A 160 -4.25 23.29 12.57
C GLU A 160 -2.72 23.11 12.55
N CYS A 161 -2.19 22.15 11.76
CA CYS A 161 -0.75 21.99 11.57
C CYS A 161 -0.11 23.27 10.96
N LEU A 162 -0.73 23.86 9.95
CA LEU A 162 -0.26 25.10 9.35
C LEU A 162 -0.25 26.26 10.37
N ARG A 163 -1.26 26.36 11.25
CA ARG A 163 -1.24 27.34 12.33
C ARG A 163 -0.07 27.14 13.29
N VAL A 164 0.23 25.89 13.63
CA VAL A 164 1.36 25.55 14.52
C VAL A 164 2.71 25.86 13.86
N LEU A 165 2.80 25.73 12.53
CA LEU A 165 4.03 25.95 11.76
C LEU A 165 4.28 27.43 11.43
N MET A 166 3.21 28.24 11.35
CA MET A 166 3.29 29.65 11.00
C MET A 166 3.28 30.60 12.21
N GLY A 167 2.99 30.10 13.41
CA GLY A 167 2.91 30.89 14.67
C GLY A 167 4.10 30.73 15.51
#